data_c6dcebeaca90bd9333c0cfd9e37cb122
#
_entry.id   c6dcebeaca90bd9333c0cfd9e37cb122
#
_cell.length_a   1.000
_cell.length_b   1.000
_cell.length_c   1.000
_cell.angle_alpha   90.00
_cell.angle_beta   90.00
_cell.angle_gamma   90.00
#
_symmetry.space_group_name_H-M   'P 1'
#
loop_
_entity.id
_entity.type
_entity.pdbx_description
1 polymer ?
#
loop_
_entity_poly.entity_id
_entity_poly.type
_entity_poly.pdbx_seq_one_letter_code
_entity_poly.pdbx_strand_id
1 'polypeptide(L)'
;MPYKVKKLTITKPDDWHLHLRDGLEMRSVVGMTAKQMGRAIIMPNLSPPIKTSKQALLYREEIIQALPNDTSFSPLMTLYLTDNTTQKDIIEASNETHVY
;
A
#
# COMPACT_ATOMS: atom_id res chain seq x y z
N MET A 1 -31.95 -24.29 2.94
CA MET A 1 -30.94 -24.32 1.88
C MET A 1 -30.64 -25.76 1.50
N PRO A 2 -30.88 -26.12 0.26
CA PRO A 2 -30.60 -27.48 -0.19
C PRO A 2 -29.10 -27.81 -0.31
N TYR A 3 -28.23 -26.83 -0.37
CA TYR A 3 -26.78 -27.07 -0.38
C TYR A 3 -26.00 -26.10 0.47
N LYS A 4 -24.85 -26.57 0.92
CA LYS A 4 -23.86 -25.78 1.65
C LYS A 4 -22.64 -25.60 0.79
N VAL A 5 -22.14 -24.36 0.69
CA VAL A 5 -20.87 -24.08 0.07
C VAL A 5 -19.78 -24.37 1.08
N LYS A 6 -18.98 -25.41 0.83
CA LYS A 6 -17.88 -25.81 1.72
C LYS A 6 -16.58 -25.06 1.39
N LYS A 7 -16.42 -24.67 0.13
CA LYS A 7 -15.21 -23.99 -0.34
C LYS A 7 -15.58 -23.10 -1.52
N LEU A 8 -15.07 -21.88 -1.50
CA LEU A 8 -15.18 -20.92 -2.58
C LEU A 8 -13.78 -20.49 -3.01
N THR A 9 -13.49 -20.64 -4.30
CA THR A 9 -12.20 -20.20 -4.85
C THR A 9 -12.42 -18.95 -5.70
N ILE A 10 -11.72 -17.88 -5.37
CA ILE A 10 -11.78 -16.61 -6.10
C ILE A 10 -10.37 -16.16 -6.42
N THR A 11 -10.25 -15.25 -7.41
CA THR A 11 -9.00 -14.53 -7.62
C THR A 11 -8.69 -13.68 -6.38
N LYS A 12 -7.44 -13.67 -5.97
CA LYS A 12 -7.03 -12.88 -4.80
C LYS A 12 -7.32 -11.40 -5.06
N PRO A 13 -8.11 -10.74 -4.21
CA PRO A 13 -8.54 -9.36 -4.46
C PRO A 13 -7.42 -8.36 -4.23
N ASP A 14 -7.62 -7.15 -4.79
CA ASP A 14 -6.81 -5.98 -4.53
C ASP A 14 -7.61 -4.97 -3.71
N ASP A 15 -6.93 -4.19 -2.89
CA ASP A 15 -7.53 -3.09 -2.15
C ASP A 15 -7.04 -1.75 -2.73
N TRP A 16 -7.95 -0.98 -3.32
CA TRP A 16 -7.60 0.27 -4.00
C TRP A 16 -7.60 1.49 -3.08
N HIS A 17 -7.80 1.32 -1.78
CA HIS A 17 -7.85 2.45 -0.85
C HIS A 17 -7.50 2.00 0.57
N LEU A 18 -6.21 1.74 0.82
CA LEU A 18 -5.77 1.19 2.09
C LEU A 18 -5.02 2.22 2.93
N HIS A 19 -5.52 2.45 4.13
CA HIS A 19 -4.85 3.28 5.13
C HIS A 19 -4.08 2.36 6.10
N LEU A 20 -2.78 2.22 5.89
CA LEU A 20 -1.93 1.41 6.76
C LEU A 20 -1.39 2.17 7.95
N ARG A 21 -1.42 3.51 7.91
CA ARG A 21 -0.70 4.34 8.87
C ARG A 21 0.81 4.05 8.82
N ASP A 22 1.52 4.29 9.90
CA ASP A 22 2.95 4.01 9.98
C ASP A 22 3.33 3.46 11.35
N GLY A 23 4.62 3.23 11.58
CA GLY A 23 5.15 2.78 12.86
C GLY A 23 4.50 1.50 13.37
N LEU A 24 4.19 1.48 14.65
CA LEU A 24 3.62 0.31 15.31
C LEU A 24 2.23 -0.05 14.81
N GLU A 25 1.41 0.93 14.47
CA GLU A 25 0.08 0.69 13.93
C GLU A 25 0.16 -0.08 12.60
N MET A 26 1.01 0.36 11.69
CA MET A 26 1.21 -0.30 10.41
C MET A 26 1.75 -1.72 10.61
N ARG A 27 2.73 -1.91 11.49
CA ARG A 27 3.32 -3.21 11.76
C ARG A 27 2.31 -4.20 12.33
N SER A 28 1.33 -3.70 13.11
CA SER A 28 0.29 -4.54 13.70
C SER A 28 -0.71 -5.06 12.69
N VAL A 29 -0.97 -4.33 11.60
CA VAL A 29 -2.09 -4.63 10.70
C VAL A 29 -1.69 -5.10 9.32
N VAL A 30 -0.47 -4.80 8.87
CA VAL A 30 -0.06 -5.10 7.49
C VAL A 30 -0.10 -6.58 7.16
N GLY A 31 0.23 -7.45 8.11
CA GLY A 31 0.18 -8.90 7.92
C GLY A 31 -1.23 -9.41 7.63
N MET A 32 -2.24 -8.81 8.25
CA MET A 32 -3.64 -9.15 8.02
C MET A 32 -4.07 -8.82 6.60
N THR A 33 -3.71 -7.63 6.12
CA THR A 33 -3.96 -7.23 4.74
C THR A 33 -3.23 -8.14 3.75
N ALA A 34 -1.97 -8.46 4.01
CA ALA A 34 -1.15 -9.28 3.14
C ALA A 34 -1.68 -10.70 2.96
N LYS A 35 -2.41 -11.22 3.94
CA LYS A 35 -3.05 -12.53 3.84
C LYS A 35 -4.25 -12.54 2.92
N GLN A 36 -4.96 -11.41 2.80
CA GLN A 36 -6.24 -11.32 2.10
C GLN A 36 -6.12 -10.67 0.73
N MET A 37 -5.20 -9.71 0.57
CA MET A 37 -5.07 -8.91 -0.64
C MET A 37 -3.78 -9.23 -1.39
N GLY A 38 -3.84 -9.22 -2.72
CA GLY A 38 -2.66 -9.38 -3.57
C GLY A 38 -1.86 -8.10 -3.69
N ARG A 39 -2.58 -6.98 -3.87
CA ARG A 39 -2.02 -5.63 -3.98
C ARG A 39 -2.91 -4.66 -3.22
N ALA A 40 -2.37 -3.51 -2.86
CA ALA A 40 -3.17 -2.42 -2.34
C ALA A 40 -2.58 -1.08 -2.75
N ILE A 41 -3.44 -0.11 -3.01
CA ILE A 41 -3.02 1.28 -3.15
C ILE A 41 -2.95 1.88 -1.75
N ILE A 42 -1.75 2.24 -1.35
CA ILE A 42 -1.47 2.75 -0.01
C ILE A 42 -1.73 4.25 0.03
N MET A 43 -2.61 4.67 0.90
CA MET A 43 -2.96 6.08 1.04
C MET A 43 -1.82 6.88 1.68
N PRO A 44 -1.55 8.09 1.17
CA PRO A 44 -0.39 8.87 1.58
C PRO A 44 -0.66 9.85 2.73
N ASN A 45 -1.84 9.84 3.30
CA ASN A 45 -2.26 10.83 4.30
C ASN A 45 -1.80 10.48 5.71
N LEU A 46 -0.50 10.36 5.89
CA LEU A 46 0.14 10.23 7.20
C LEU A 46 0.34 11.61 7.84
N SER A 47 0.92 11.66 9.00
CA SER A 47 1.33 12.89 9.70
C SER A 47 2.84 12.85 9.94
N PRO A 48 3.66 13.53 9.12
CA PRO A 48 3.32 14.31 7.92
C PRO A 48 2.96 13.44 6.71
N PRO A 49 2.24 14.01 5.71
CA PRO A 49 1.85 13.22 4.54
C PRO A 49 3.03 12.90 3.62
N ILE A 50 2.85 11.87 2.81
CA ILE A 50 3.82 11.44 1.80
C ILE A 50 3.66 12.34 0.58
N LYS A 51 4.64 13.18 0.29
CA LYS A 51 4.54 14.22 -0.76
C LYS A 51 5.48 14.00 -1.94
N THR A 52 6.50 13.18 -1.80
CA THR A 52 7.52 12.96 -2.84
C THR A 52 7.75 11.48 -3.07
N SER A 53 8.30 11.14 -4.24
CA SER A 53 8.68 9.76 -4.56
C SER A 53 9.66 9.19 -3.54
N LYS A 54 10.62 10.00 -3.11
CA LYS A 54 11.60 9.57 -2.11
C LYS A 54 10.92 9.17 -0.80
N GLN A 55 9.98 9.96 -0.33
CA GLN A 55 9.21 9.64 0.88
C GLN A 55 8.37 8.39 0.68
N ALA A 56 7.75 8.24 -0.49
CA ALA A 56 6.96 7.06 -0.82
C ALA A 56 7.80 5.79 -0.81
N LEU A 57 9.00 5.82 -1.35
CA LEU A 57 9.90 4.67 -1.36
C LEU A 57 10.38 4.31 0.05
N LEU A 58 10.65 5.29 0.90
CA LEU A 58 11.00 5.02 2.30
C LEU A 58 9.84 4.37 3.05
N TYR A 59 8.63 4.86 2.85
CA TYR A 59 7.43 4.28 3.43
C TYR A 59 7.19 2.85 2.92
N ARG A 60 7.38 2.65 1.62
CA ARG A 60 7.28 1.31 1.03
C ARG A 60 8.26 0.34 1.67
N GLU A 61 9.48 0.77 1.89
CA GLU A 61 10.51 -0.06 2.54
C GLU A 61 10.09 -0.46 3.96
N GLU A 62 9.53 0.46 4.73
CA GLU A 62 9.00 0.16 6.07
C GLU A 62 7.89 -0.88 6.01
N ILE A 63 6.99 -0.77 5.03
CA ILE A 63 5.91 -1.75 4.81
C ILE A 63 6.49 -3.13 4.48
N ILE A 64 7.42 -3.18 3.53
CA ILE A 64 8.04 -4.44 3.09
C ILE A 64 8.74 -5.13 4.27
N GLN A 65 9.47 -4.38 5.08
CA GLN A 65 10.15 -4.93 6.26
C GLN A 65 9.19 -5.47 7.30
N ALA A 66 7.98 -4.95 7.37
CA ALA A 66 6.96 -5.39 8.32
C ALA A 66 6.14 -6.58 7.82
N LEU A 67 6.29 -6.95 6.55
CA LEU A 67 5.54 -8.08 5.98
C LEU A 67 6.09 -9.43 6.47
N PRO A 68 5.20 -10.45 6.62
CA PRO A 68 5.65 -11.81 6.83
C PRO A 68 6.52 -12.32 5.67
N ASN A 69 7.47 -13.19 5.95
CA ASN A 69 8.45 -13.67 4.95
C ASN A 69 7.81 -14.45 3.79
N ASP A 70 6.65 -15.03 3.99
CA ASP A 70 5.98 -15.90 3.03
C ASP A 70 4.87 -15.22 2.26
N THR A 71 4.83 -13.88 2.27
CA THR A 71 3.78 -13.13 1.59
C THR A 71 4.23 -12.65 0.21
N SER A 72 3.28 -12.61 -0.73
CA SER A 72 3.46 -12.03 -2.07
C SER A 72 2.77 -10.68 -2.23
N PHE A 73 2.33 -10.07 -1.14
CA PHE A 73 1.64 -8.78 -1.15
C PHE A 73 2.51 -7.68 -1.74
N SER A 74 1.93 -6.86 -2.62
CA SER A 74 2.62 -5.73 -3.25
C SER A 74 1.94 -4.41 -2.90
N PRO A 75 2.59 -3.54 -2.12
CA PRO A 75 2.07 -2.19 -1.89
C PRO A 75 2.35 -1.28 -3.08
N LEU A 76 1.32 -0.59 -3.54
CA LEU A 76 1.40 0.40 -4.62
C LEU A 76 1.34 1.78 -3.98
N MET A 77 2.40 2.56 -4.14
CA MET A 77 2.55 3.82 -3.42
C MET A 77 1.90 4.98 -4.15
N THR A 78 1.49 6.00 -3.41
CA THR A 78 0.87 7.22 -3.95
C THR A 78 1.42 8.43 -3.23
N LEU A 79 1.20 9.60 -3.83
CA LEU A 79 1.61 10.88 -3.26
C LEU A 79 0.40 11.69 -2.85
N TYR A 80 0.56 12.47 -1.78
CA TYR A 80 -0.40 13.46 -1.34
C TYR A 80 -0.15 14.77 -2.06
N LEU A 81 -1.10 15.20 -2.90
CA LEU A 81 -1.00 16.49 -3.59
C LEU A 81 -1.27 17.63 -2.62
N THR A 82 -0.42 18.65 -2.66
CA THR A 82 -0.55 19.87 -1.89
C THR A 82 -0.33 21.09 -2.79
N ASP A 83 -0.62 22.27 -2.28
CA ASP A 83 -0.35 23.52 -3.02
C ASP A 83 1.15 23.71 -3.29
N ASN A 84 2.00 23.00 -2.57
CA ASN A 84 3.46 23.06 -2.73
C ASN A 84 4.03 21.94 -3.62
N THR A 85 3.20 21.07 -4.14
CA THR A 85 3.64 20.01 -5.08
C THR A 85 4.15 20.66 -6.36
N THR A 86 5.38 20.32 -6.76
CA THR A 86 6.02 20.91 -7.93
C THR A 86 5.89 19.99 -9.13
N GLN A 87 6.11 20.57 -10.33
CA GLN A 87 6.20 19.79 -11.57
C GLN A 87 7.30 18.72 -11.45
N LYS A 88 8.42 19.07 -10.83
CA LYS A 88 9.52 18.13 -10.61
C LYS A 88 9.06 16.91 -9.79
N ASP A 89 8.28 17.14 -8.73
CA ASP A 89 7.73 16.05 -7.90
C ASP A 89 6.90 15.09 -8.74
N ILE A 90 6.07 15.61 -9.63
CA ILE A 90 5.20 14.81 -10.51
C ILE A 90 6.03 14.02 -11.52
N ILE A 91 7.03 14.64 -12.14
CA ILE A 91 7.91 13.98 -13.11
C ILE A 91 8.68 12.85 -12.43
N GLU A 92 9.25 13.09 -11.27
CA GLU A 92 9.95 12.06 -10.51
C GLU A 92 9.02 10.90 -10.16
N ALA A 93 7.79 11.20 -9.74
CA ALA A 93 6.79 10.18 -9.44
C ALA A 93 6.43 9.34 -10.66
N SER A 94 6.27 9.97 -11.83
CA SER A 94 5.92 9.27 -13.07
C SER A 94 7.00 8.30 -13.54
N ASN A 95 8.25 8.55 -13.14
CA ASN A 95 9.40 7.71 -13.50
C ASN A 95 9.67 6.62 -12.46
N GLU A 96 8.97 6.63 -11.33
CA GLU A 96 9.18 5.66 -10.27
C GLU A 96 8.23 4.47 -10.43
N THR A 97 8.79 3.26 -10.52
CA THR A 97 8.05 2.03 -10.77
C THR A 97 6.99 1.74 -9.70
N HIS A 98 7.26 2.11 -8.45
CA HIS A 98 6.39 1.76 -7.32
C HIS A 98 5.41 2.86 -6.92
N VAL A 99 5.39 3.97 -7.63
CA VAL A 99 4.45 5.08 -7.42
C VAL A 99 3.43 5.10 -8.56
N TYR A 100 2.15 5.20 -8.20
CA TYR A 100 1.02 5.07 -9.13
C TYR A 100 0.10 6.28 -9.11
#